data_6820dbbc0ee3699e887109cfc6df5acf
#
_entry.id   6820dbbc0ee3699e887109cfc6df5acf
#
_cell.length_a   1.000
_cell.length_b   1.000
_cell.length_c   1.000
_cell.angle_alpha   90.00
_cell.angle_beta   90.00
_cell.angle_gamma   90.00
#
_symmetry.space_group_name_H-M   'P 1'
#
loop_
_entity.id
_entity.type
_entity.pdbx_description
1 polymer ?
#
loop_
_entity_poly.entity_id
_entity_poly.type
_entity_poly.pdbx_seq_one_letter_code
_entity_poly.pdbx_strand_id
1 'polypeptide(L)'
;MKKDTPLGSRIAEVHNGSSLFTGDAGSGESNARRYLIENDYVEAIIALPLKMFYNTGLGTFIWVLSNKKAENRKGKIQLIDATEIKSALDKNMGQKNCELTSELRKEIVRIFMEMEESEISKVFNNSDFGYWKVWILQPLLDEEGKPQKDKKGRIIPDKAKTETELI
;
A
#
# COMPACT_ATOMS: atom_id res chain seq x y z
N MET A 1 0.37 -3.56 19.71
CA MET A 1 0.85 -2.24 20.21
C MET A 1 0.23 -1.95 21.57
N LYS A 2 1.05 -1.51 22.53
CA LYS A 2 0.53 -1.09 23.86
C LYS A 2 -0.31 0.19 23.71
N LYS A 3 -1.49 0.21 24.33
CA LYS A 3 -2.41 1.36 24.23
C LYS A 3 -2.25 2.36 25.39
N ASP A 4 -1.72 1.90 26.51
CA ASP A 4 -1.73 2.63 27.79
C ASP A 4 -0.42 3.40 28.08
N THR A 5 0.30 3.79 27.03
CA THR A 5 1.51 4.61 27.17
C THR A 5 1.25 6.04 26.71
N PRO A 6 1.84 7.08 27.34
CA PRO A 6 1.63 8.48 26.94
C PRO A 6 1.95 8.75 25.47
N LEU A 7 2.97 8.10 24.91
CA LEU A 7 3.41 8.25 23.53
C LEU A 7 2.83 7.21 22.56
N GLY A 8 2.03 6.26 23.07
CA GLY A 8 1.57 5.12 22.29
C GLY A 8 2.71 4.13 21.97
N SER A 9 2.53 3.39 20.88
CA SER A 9 3.53 2.44 20.36
C SER A 9 3.72 2.67 18.88
N ARG A 10 4.95 2.52 18.42
CA ARG A 10 5.32 2.56 17.00
C ARG A 10 6.00 1.25 16.60
N ILE A 11 5.75 0.82 15.37
CA ILE A 11 6.38 -0.34 14.74
C ILE A 11 7.00 0.16 13.43
N ALA A 12 8.22 -0.29 13.13
CA ALA A 12 8.81 -0.19 11.80
C ALA A 12 9.14 -1.60 11.34
N GLU A 13 8.56 -2.04 10.25
CA GLU A 13 8.65 -3.41 9.76
C GLU A 13 8.98 -3.43 8.28
N VAL A 14 9.91 -4.30 7.86
CA VAL A 14 10.33 -4.44 6.47
C VAL A 14 9.55 -5.56 5.81
N HIS A 15 8.89 -5.24 4.71
CA HIS A 15 8.16 -6.17 3.88
C HIS A 15 8.62 -6.13 2.42
N ASN A 16 8.34 -7.17 1.67
CA ASN A 16 8.41 -7.13 0.21
C ASN A 16 7.19 -6.39 -0.37
N GLY A 17 7.21 -6.11 -1.67
CA GLY A 17 6.16 -5.38 -2.35
C GLY A 17 4.78 -6.04 -2.30
N SER A 18 4.70 -7.37 -2.13
CA SER A 18 3.40 -8.07 -2.08
C SER A 18 2.50 -7.56 -0.95
N SER A 19 3.07 -7.08 0.15
CA SER A 19 2.29 -6.48 1.25
C SER A 19 1.43 -5.29 0.81
N LEU A 20 1.80 -4.62 -0.28
CA LEU A 20 1.10 -3.43 -0.80
C LEU A 20 -0.10 -3.78 -1.68
N PHE A 21 -0.05 -4.85 -2.45
CA PHE A 21 -1.03 -5.11 -3.52
C PHE A 21 -1.62 -6.53 -3.52
N THR A 22 -1.04 -7.51 -2.81
CA THR A 22 -1.58 -8.87 -2.81
C THR A 22 -2.97 -8.93 -2.19
N GLY A 23 -3.80 -9.77 -2.76
CA GLY A 23 -5.19 -9.99 -2.34
C GLY A 23 -6.17 -9.06 -3.06
N ASP A 24 -7.23 -9.67 -3.59
CA ASP A 24 -8.34 -8.95 -4.21
C ASP A 24 -9.21 -8.24 -3.16
N ALA A 25 -10.04 -7.30 -3.58
CA ALA A 25 -10.98 -6.59 -2.70
C ALA A 25 -11.81 -7.58 -1.86
N GLY A 26 -11.79 -7.40 -0.54
CA GLY A 26 -12.47 -8.30 0.40
C GLY A 26 -11.70 -9.56 0.79
N SER A 27 -10.51 -9.82 0.23
CA SER A 27 -9.63 -10.90 0.69
C SER A 27 -8.99 -10.59 2.05
N GLY A 28 -8.32 -11.57 2.65
CA GLY A 28 -7.66 -11.42 3.95
C GLY A 28 -6.62 -10.32 3.95
N GLU A 29 -5.74 -10.30 2.94
CA GLU A 29 -4.66 -9.31 2.81
C GLU A 29 -5.21 -7.90 2.56
N SER A 30 -6.20 -7.77 1.68
CA SER A 30 -6.88 -6.50 1.41
C SER A 30 -7.57 -5.96 2.67
N ASN A 31 -8.27 -6.82 3.40
CA ASN A 31 -8.93 -6.44 4.65
C ASN A 31 -7.94 -6.07 5.76
N ALA A 32 -6.75 -6.71 5.80
CA ALA A 32 -5.70 -6.33 6.74
C ALA A 32 -5.19 -4.91 6.47
N ARG A 33 -4.90 -4.57 5.21
CA ARG A 33 -4.52 -3.19 4.83
C ARG A 33 -5.63 -2.19 5.16
N ARG A 34 -6.87 -2.52 4.78
CA ARG A 34 -8.04 -1.70 5.11
C ARG A 34 -8.13 -1.43 6.61
N TYR A 35 -8.00 -2.47 7.44
CA TYR A 35 -8.03 -2.32 8.89
C TYR A 35 -6.96 -1.37 9.41
N LEU A 36 -5.72 -1.47 8.91
CA LEU A 36 -4.62 -0.58 9.32
C LEU A 36 -4.87 0.87 8.92
N ILE A 37 -5.41 1.10 7.73
CA ILE A 37 -5.68 2.44 7.19
C ILE A 37 -6.90 3.08 7.86
N GLU A 38 -8.02 2.35 7.97
CA GLU A 38 -9.26 2.86 8.59
C GLU A 38 -9.10 3.16 10.09
N ASN A 39 -8.21 2.42 10.79
CA ASN A 39 -7.89 2.70 12.19
C ASN A 39 -6.76 3.72 12.35
N ASP A 40 -6.34 4.36 11.27
CA ASP A 40 -5.31 5.40 11.26
C ASP A 40 -3.97 4.94 11.85
N TYR A 41 -3.58 3.68 11.62
CA TYR A 41 -2.32 3.13 12.15
C TYR A 41 -1.13 3.36 11.24
N VAL A 42 -1.30 3.52 9.93
CA VAL A 42 -0.19 3.67 8.97
C VAL A 42 0.30 5.12 8.98
N GLU A 43 1.53 5.37 9.45
CA GLU A 43 2.15 6.70 9.39
C GLU A 43 2.86 6.94 8.05
N ALA A 44 3.62 5.94 7.59
CA ALA A 44 4.35 6.02 6.33
C ALA A 44 4.63 4.66 5.73
N ILE A 45 4.88 4.65 4.41
CA ILE A 45 5.46 3.54 3.66
C ILE A 45 6.69 4.09 2.92
N ILE A 46 7.86 3.47 3.13
CA ILE A 46 9.13 3.92 2.57
C ILE A 46 9.65 2.83 1.64
N ALA A 47 9.75 3.12 0.35
CA ALA A 47 10.37 2.25 -0.63
C ALA A 47 11.89 2.30 -0.47
N LEU A 48 12.54 1.13 -0.37
CA LEU A 48 13.99 1.02 -0.18
C LEU A 48 14.71 0.67 -1.48
N PRO A 49 16.02 0.96 -1.60
CA PRO A 49 16.81 0.60 -2.75
C PRO A 49 16.77 -0.90 -3.04
N LEU A 50 16.72 -1.25 -4.33
CA LEU A 50 16.87 -2.64 -4.77
C LEU A 50 18.26 -3.15 -4.39
N LYS A 51 18.37 -4.47 -4.17
CA LYS A 51 19.64 -5.13 -3.86
C LYS A 51 20.34 -4.60 -2.60
N MET A 52 19.59 -4.01 -1.68
CA MET A 52 20.11 -3.57 -0.38
C MET A 52 20.27 -4.75 0.60
N PHE A 53 19.49 -5.79 0.45
CA PHE A 53 19.55 -7.01 1.27
C PHE A 53 20.26 -8.15 0.55
N TYR A 54 20.80 -9.10 1.35
CA TYR A 54 21.46 -10.29 0.81
C TYR A 54 20.46 -11.18 0.07
N ASN A 55 20.92 -11.75 -1.05
CA ASN A 55 20.22 -12.79 -1.81
C ASN A 55 18.78 -12.46 -2.21
N THR A 56 18.43 -11.17 -2.34
CA THR A 56 17.14 -10.74 -2.85
C THR A 56 17.26 -9.55 -3.80
N GLY A 57 16.65 -9.67 -4.97
CA GLY A 57 16.46 -8.56 -5.91
C GLY A 57 15.06 -7.92 -5.82
N LEU A 58 14.23 -8.37 -4.85
CA LEU A 58 12.87 -7.86 -4.68
C LEU A 58 12.89 -6.46 -4.08
N GLY A 59 11.94 -5.63 -4.50
CA GLY A 59 11.66 -4.36 -3.84
C GLY A 59 11.18 -4.58 -2.42
N THR A 60 11.74 -3.81 -1.49
CA THR A 60 11.40 -3.87 -0.08
C THR A 60 10.91 -2.53 0.41
N PHE A 61 10.01 -2.56 1.39
CA PHE A 61 9.31 -1.40 1.91
C PHE A 61 9.31 -1.43 3.43
N ILE A 62 9.54 -0.29 4.06
CA ILE A 62 9.34 -0.13 5.50
C ILE A 62 7.91 0.38 5.72
N TRP A 63 7.12 -0.36 6.49
CA TRP A 63 5.85 0.10 7.03
C TRP A 63 6.10 0.72 8.40
N VAL A 64 5.73 1.97 8.55
CA VAL A 64 5.77 2.67 9.85
C VAL A 64 4.35 2.78 10.37
N LEU A 65 4.10 2.08 11.47
CA LEU A 65 2.78 2.02 12.10
C LEU A 65 2.83 2.69 13.47
N SER A 66 1.77 3.40 13.84
CA SER A 66 1.59 4.00 15.16
C SER A 66 0.14 3.88 15.61
N ASN A 67 -0.09 3.59 16.88
CA ASN A 67 -1.43 3.68 17.47
C ASN A 67 -1.72 5.04 18.13
N LYS A 68 -0.79 5.99 17.99
CA LYS A 68 -0.95 7.36 18.46
C LYS A 68 -0.15 8.31 17.59
N LYS A 69 -0.71 8.65 16.44
CA LYS A 69 -0.12 9.62 15.51
C LYS A 69 -0.09 11.04 16.12
N ALA A 70 0.93 11.81 15.75
CA ALA A 70 0.94 13.25 15.99
C ALA A 70 -0.22 13.94 15.26
N GLU A 71 -0.68 15.09 15.77
CA GLU A 71 -1.87 15.78 15.25
C GLU A 71 -1.75 16.09 13.73
N ASN A 72 -0.57 16.51 13.28
CA ASN A 72 -0.30 16.81 11.86
C ASN A 72 -0.30 15.57 10.96
N ARG A 73 -0.23 14.34 11.53
CA ARG A 73 -0.21 13.06 10.81
C ARG A 73 -1.55 12.32 10.84
N LYS A 74 -2.49 12.76 11.67
CA LYS A 74 -3.79 12.11 11.79
C LYS A 74 -4.54 12.12 10.47
N GLY A 75 -5.10 10.96 10.10
CA GLY A 75 -5.83 10.77 8.85
C GLY A 75 -4.97 10.81 7.59
N LYS A 76 -3.63 10.78 7.73
CA LYS A 76 -2.70 10.89 6.60
C LYS A 76 -1.68 9.76 6.59
N ILE A 77 -1.20 9.44 5.40
CA ILE A 77 -0.12 8.47 5.14
C ILE A 77 0.91 9.15 4.24
N GLN A 78 2.16 9.09 4.63
CA GLN A 78 3.28 9.58 3.82
C GLN A 78 3.89 8.42 3.02
N LEU A 79 4.04 8.57 1.71
CA LEU A 79 4.77 7.66 0.85
C LEU A 79 6.12 8.29 0.51
N ILE A 80 7.21 7.55 0.78
CA ILE A 80 8.57 8.01 0.53
C ILE A 80 9.26 7.04 -0.43
N ASP A 81 9.72 7.55 -1.56
CA ASP A 81 10.54 6.81 -2.51
C ASP A 81 12.02 7.05 -2.22
N ALA A 82 12.63 6.16 -1.45
CA ALA A 82 14.05 6.18 -1.14
C ALA A 82 14.87 5.23 -2.04
N THR A 83 14.32 4.77 -3.17
CA THR A 83 14.97 3.77 -4.04
C THR A 83 16.32 4.24 -4.59
N GLU A 84 16.49 5.54 -4.80
CA GLU A 84 17.74 6.14 -5.27
C GLU A 84 18.60 6.72 -4.15
N ILE A 85 18.11 6.75 -2.90
CA ILE A 85 18.91 7.16 -1.73
C ILE A 85 19.78 5.99 -1.29
N LYS A 86 20.95 5.84 -1.91
CA LYS A 86 21.84 4.71 -1.67
C LYS A 86 23.30 5.06 -1.90
N SER A 87 24.19 4.31 -1.25
CA SER A 87 25.63 4.28 -1.54
C SER A 87 26.00 2.93 -2.13
N ALA A 88 26.79 2.92 -3.21
CA ALA A 88 27.30 1.68 -3.78
C ALA A 88 28.30 1.03 -2.81
N LEU A 89 28.32 -0.30 -2.77
CA LEU A 89 29.37 -1.03 -2.07
C LEU A 89 30.63 -1.13 -2.95
N ASP A 90 31.81 -1.01 -2.36
CA ASP A 90 33.08 -1.25 -3.06
C ASP A 90 33.18 -2.68 -3.59
N LYS A 91 32.59 -3.63 -2.88
CA LYS A 91 32.52 -5.04 -3.25
C LYS A 91 31.13 -5.60 -3.00
N ASN A 92 30.54 -6.19 -4.01
CA ASN A 92 29.25 -6.84 -3.90
C ASN A 92 29.31 -8.04 -2.93
N MET A 93 28.24 -8.21 -2.17
CA MET A 93 28.06 -9.32 -1.23
C MET A 93 26.86 -10.16 -1.69
N GLY A 94 27.13 -11.11 -2.61
CA GLY A 94 26.07 -11.80 -3.35
C GLY A 94 25.31 -10.82 -4.24
N GLN A 95 23.98 -10.77 -4.13
CA GLN A 95 23.15 -9.80 -4.87
C GLN A 95 23.16 -8.39 -4.27
N LYS A 96 23.60 -8.25 -3.02
CA LYS A 96 23.68 -6.93 -2.37
C LYS A 96 24.81 -6.11 -2.98
N ASN A 97 24.47 -4.93 -3.51
CA ASN A 97 25.43 -4.00 -4.14
C ASN A 97 25.34 -2.57 -3.62
N CYS A 98 24.45 -2.29 -2.69
CA CYS A 98 24.31 -0.97 -2.08
C CYS A 98 23.94 -1.06 -0.60
N GLU A 99 24.06 0.08 0.08
CA GLU A 99 23.68 0.24 1.47
C GLU A 99 23.16 1.65 1.76
N LEU A 100 22.52 1.81 2.91
CA LEU A 100 22.17 3.11 3.49
C LEU A 100 23.24 3.46 4.54
N THR A 101 24.07 4.44 4.24
CA THR A 101 25.02 5.00 5.22
C THR A 101 24.27 5.68 6.38
N SER A 102 25.00 6.08 7.42
CA SER A 102 24.40 6.81 8.54
C SER A 102 23.72 8.10 8.10
N GLU A 103 24.35 8.82 7.17
CA GLU A 103 23.89 10.09 6.62
C GLU A 103 22.60 9.90 5.80
N LEU A 104 22.59 8.92 4.91
CA LEU A 104 21.41 8.60 4.07
C LEU A 104 20.21 8.14 4.92
N ARG A 105 20.46 7.37 5.99
CA ARG A 105 19.41 7.03 6.95
C ARG A 105 18.85 8.26 7.67
N LYS A 106 19.71 9.20 8.09
CA LYS A 106 19.27 10.45 8.72
C LYS A 106 18.45 11.30 7.77
N GLU A 107 18.80 11.34 6.49
CA GLU A 107 18.03 12.04 5.46
C GLU A 107 16.63 11.47 5.31
N ILE A 108 16.49 10.14 5.17
CA ILE A 108 15.17 9.49 5.09
C ILE A 108 14.35 9.78 6.36
N VAL A 109 14.97 9.69 7.53
CA VAL A 109 14.32 10.00 8.80
C VAL A 109 13.89 11.47 8.88
N ARG A 110 14.70 12.40 8.38
CA ARG A 110 14.36 13.83 8.31
C ARG A 110 13.12 14.04 7.44
N ILE A 111 13.11 13.51 6.21
CA ILE A 111 11.96 13.59 5.29
C ILE A 111 10.70 13.03 5.96
N PHE A 112 10.82 11.89 6.65
CA PHE A 112 9.71 11.30 7.40
C PHE A 112 9.26 12.22 8.54
N MET A 113 10.17 12.72 9.37
CA MET A 113 9.82 13.51 10.56
C MET A 113 9.20 14.86 10.23
N GLU A 114 9.68 15.52 9.18
CA GLU A 114 9.22 16.83 8.73
C GLU A 114 7.94 16.76 7.88
N MET A 115 7.49 15.55 7.48
CA MET A 115 6.41 15.35 6.50
C MET A 115 6.65 16.16 5.22
N GLU A 116 7.91 16.23 4.79
CA GLU A 116 8.30 16.98 3.61
C GLU A 116 7.59 16.42 2.36
N GLU A 117 7.00 17.30 1.57
CA GLU A 117 6.48 16.97 0.24
C GLU A 117 7.48 17.40 -0.84
N SER A 118 7.87 16.46 -1.69
CA SER A 118 8.87 16.62 -2.73
C SER A 118 8.60 15.63 -3.88
N GLU A 119 9.52 15.53 -4.83
CA GLU A 119 9.42 14.51 -5.89
C GLU A 119 9.44 13.08 -5.35
N ILE A 120 10.16 12.84 -4.25
CA ILE A 120 10.32 11.53 -3.63
C ILE A 120 9.44 11.30 -2.40
N SER A 121 8.65 12.27 -1.99
CA SER A 121 7.78 12.16 -0.80
C SER A 121 6.45 12.85 -1.05
N LYS A 122 5.36 12.12 -0.83
CA LYS A 122 3.99 12.61 -0.97
C LYS A 122 3.14 12.23 0.23
N VAL A 123 2.22 13.12 0.59
CA VAL A 123 1.28 12.90 1.70
C VAL A 123 -0.13 12.75 1.15
N PHE A 124 -0.80 11.66 1.53
CA PHE A 124 -2.15 11.31 1.09
C PHE A 124 -3.08 11.23 2.30
N ASN A 125 -4.36 11.46 2.09
CA ASN A 125 -5.36 11.16 3.11
C ASN A 125 -5.64 9.65 3.14
N ASN A 126 -6.05 9.11 4.29
CA ASN A 126 -6.42 7.71 4.40
C ASN A 126 -7.52 7.30 3.40
N SER A 127 -8.44 8.22 3.08
CA SER A 127 -9.52 8.01 2.10
C SER A 127 -9.01 7.76 0.68
N ASP A 128 -7.84 8.28 0.34
CA ASP A 128 -7.28 8.17 -1.02
C ASP A 128 -6.83 6.75 -1.36
N PHE A 129 -6.74 5.87 -0.34
CA PHE A 129 -6.42 4.45 -0.50
C PHE A 129 -7.66 3.55 -0.55
N GLY A 130 -8.86 4.13 -0.42
CA GLY A 130 -10.12 3.42 -0.51
C GLY A 130 -10.63 3.35 -1.95
N TYR A 131 -11.18 2.20 -2.33
CA TYR A 131 -11.88 2.04 -3.60
C TYR A 131 -12.99 1.02 -3.46
N TRP A 132 -13.98 1.13 -4.34
CA TRP A 132 -15.01 0.12 -4.51
C TRP A 132 -14.71 -0.70 -5.75
N LYS A 133 -14.72 -2.02 -5.62
CA LYS A 133 -14.70 -2.93 -6.75
C LYS A 133 -16.16 -3.25 -7.12
N VAL A 134 -16.60 -2.74 -8.27
CA VAL A 134 -17.95 -2.94 -8.77
C VAL A 134 -17.95 -3.93 -9.92
N TRP A 135 -19.05 -4.68 -10.02
CA TRP A 135 -19.30 -5.59 -11.13
C TRP A 135 -20.28 -4.92 -12.10
N ILE A 136 -19.82 -4.68 -13.32
CA ILE A 136 -20.68 -4.18 -14.39
C ILE A 136 -21.28 -5.39 -15.08
N LEU A 137 -22.55 -5.68 -14.76
CA LEU A 137 -23.27 -6.81 -15.31
C LEU A 137 -23.98 -6.40 -16.59
N GLN A 138 -23.58 -6.98 -17.71
CA GLN A 138 -24.35 -6.86 -18.95
C GLN A 138 -25.45 -7.93 -18.99
N PRO A 139 -26.64 -7.62 -19.52
CA PRO A 139 -27.73 -8.60 -19.63
C PRO A 139 -27.39 -9.68 -20.67
N LEU A 140 -27.74 -10.93 -20.38
CA LEU A 140 -27.79 -11.97 -21.39
C LEU A 140 -29.00 -11.66 -22.31
N LEU A 141 -28.76 -11.54 -23.61
CA LEU A 141 -29.75 -11.21 -24.59
C LEU A 141 -30.34 -12.49 -25.21
N ASP A 142 -31.61 -12.46 -25.58
CA ASP A 142 -32.24 -13.48 -26.40
C ASP A 142 -31.99 -13.25 -27.91
N GLU A 143 -32.58 -14.08 -28.78
CA GLU A 143 -32.42 -13.99 -30.23
C GLU A 143 -33.00 -12.69 -30.82
N GLU A 144 -33.90 -12.03 -30.08
CA GLU A 144 -34.51 -10.75 -30.46
C GLU A 144 -33.71 -9.55 -29.89
N GLY A 145 -32.61 -9.78 -29.15
CA GLY A 145 -31.79 -8.73 -28.51
C GLY A 145 -32.40 -8.18 -27.23
N LYS A 146 -33.39 -8.84 -26.61
CA LYS A 146 -33.99 -8.42 -25.36
C LYS A 146 -33.31 -9.10 -24.15
N PRO A 147 -33.24 -8.41 -22.98
CA PRO A 147 -32.69 -9.00 -21.78
C PRO A 147 -33.50 -10.22 -21.29
N GLN A 148 -32.83 -11.35 -21.16
CA GLN A 148 -33.42 -12.56 -20.58
C GLN A 148 -33.66 -12.37 -19.09
N LYS A 149 -34.77 -12.95 -18.58
CA LYS A 149 -35.17 -12.90 -17.18
C LYS A 149 -35.28 -14.29 -16.57
N ASP A 150 -34.92 -14.41 -15.30
CA ASP A 150 -35.15 -15.66 -14.55
C ASP A 150 -36.62 -15.85 -14.20
N LYS A 151 -36.95 -16.99 -13.57
CA LYS A 151 -38.33 -17.33 -13.12
C LYS A 151 -38.93 -16.35 -12.09
N LYS A 152 -38.10 -15.46 -11.54
CA LYS A 152 -38.46 -14.42 -10.58
C LYS A 152 -38.48 -13.01 -11.22
N GLY A 153 -38.30 -12.92 -12.54
CA GLY A 153 -38.34 -11.66 -13.29
C GLY A 153 -37.02 -10.85 -13.23
N ARG A 154 -35.96 -11.37 -12.67
CA ARG A 154 -34.67 -10.68 -12.57
C ARG A 154 -33.85 -10.93 -13.84
N ILE A 155 -33.15 -9.89 -14.32
CA ILE A 155 -32.29 -9.98 -15.50
C ILE A 155 -31.16 -11.01 -15.23
N ILE A 156 -30.94 -11.90 -16.19
CA ILE A 156 -29.86 -12.88 -16.14
C ILE A 156 -28.60 -12.19 -16.68
N PRO A 157 -27.50 -12.13 -15.90
CA PRO A 157 -26.26 -11.51 -16.34
C PRO A 157 -25.51 -12.42 -17.34
N ASP A 158 -24.92 -11.82 -18.37
CA ASP A 158 -23.98 -12.48 -19.26
C ASP A 158 -22.60 -12.56 -18.57
N LYS A 159 -22.27 -13.73 -18.06
CA LYS A 159 -21.00 -13.96 -17.34
C LYS A 159 -19.77 -13.75 -18.24
N ALA A 160 -19.89 -13.92 -19.54
CA ALA A 160 -18.79 -13.73 -20.48
C ALA A 160 -18.48 -12.25 -20.74
N LYS A 161 -19.46 -11.35 -20.49
CA LYS A 161 -19.36 -9.91 -20.69
C LYS A 161 -19.37 -9.12 -19.37
N THR A 162 -19.21 -9.84 -18.25
CA THR A 162 -19.12 -9.17 -16.94
C THR A 162 -17.72 -8.56 -16.81
N GLU A 163 -17.68 -7.26 -16.60
CA GLU A 163 -16.44 -6.50 -16.36
C GLU A 163 -16.35 -6.08 -14.90
N THR A 164 -15.14 -5.79 -14.45
CA THR A 164 -14.89 -5.25 -13.10
C THR A 164 -14.25 -3.88 -13.23
N GLU A 165 -14.76 -2.92 -12.48
CA GLU A 165 -14.22 -1.57 -12.44
C GLU A 165 -13.93 -1.18 -10.98
N LEU A 166 -12.87 -0.36 -10.78
CA LEU A 166 -12.54 0.26 -9.49
C LEU A 166 -13.03 1.70 -9.52
N ILE A 167 -13.85 2.05 -8.53
CA ILE A 167 -14.45 3.39 -8.36
C ILE A 167 -13.99 3.97 -7.03
#